data_96e1b07398a3f9a6be097ab966148c3f
#
_entry.id   96e1b07398a3f9a6be097ab966148c3f
#
_cell.length_a   1.000
_cell.length_b   1.000
_cell.length_c   1.000
_cell.angle_alpha   90.00
_cell.angle_beta   90.00
_cell.angle_gamma   90.00
#
_symmetry.space_group_name_H-M   'P 1'
#
loop_
_entity.id
_entity.type
_entity.pdbx_description
1 polymer ?
#
loop_
_entity_poly.entity_id
_entity_poly.type
_entity_poly.pdbx_seq_one_letter_code
_entity_poly.pdbx_strand_id
1 'polypeptide(L)'
;MRKVTVAAVQMACVPDAAENRRTAETMVRRAAADGAQIILLPELFENPYFCQERRYASYDLATTPAENPAIQQLRRVAAELNVVLPVSFYEKAGNVLYNSVAIIDADGTVLGIYRKTHIPDDHFYQEKFYFTPGDTGFKVWNTRYAKIGVGICWDQWFPEAARCMALAGAELLFYPCLLYTSDAADE
;
A
#
# COMPACT_ATOMS: atom_id res chain seq x y z
N MET A 1 -2.49 -15.54 -24.72
CA MET A 1 -2.64 -14.38 -23.83
C MET A 1 -2.44 -14.89 -22.40
N ARG A 2 -1.51 -14.31 -21.61
CA ARG A 2 -1.27 -14.70 -20.21
C ARG A 2 -2.42 -14.17 -19.34
N LYS A 3 -3.06 -15.03 -18.55
CA LYS A 3 -4.10 -14.63 -17.59
C LYS A 3 -3.43 -14.43 -16.22
N VAL A 4 -3.69 -13.29 -15.58
CA VAL A 4 -3.28 -12.99 -14.20
C VAL A 4 -4.54 -12.68 -13.38
N THR A 5 -4.71 -13.37 -12.26
CA THR A 5 -5.83 -13.13 -11.33
C THR A 5 -5.37 -12.17 -10.26
N VAL A 6 -6.12 -11.09 -10.08
CA VAL A 6 -5.84 -10.05 -9.08
C VAL A 6 -6.98 -9.98 -8.07
N ALA A 7 -6.66 -9.57 -6.84
CA ALA A 7 -7.65 -9.30 -5.80
C ALA A 7 -7.37 -7.96 -5.12
N ALA A 8 -8.44 -7.27 -4.73
CA ALA A 8 -8.39 -6.12 -3.84
C ALA A 8 -9.07 -6.51 -2.51
N VAL A 9 -8.38 -6.31 -1.42
CA VAL A 9 -8.87 -6.58 -0.07
C VAL A 9 -9.52 -5.30 0.45
N GLN A 10 -10.70 -5.45 1.03
CA GLN A 10 -11.39 -4.40 1.76
C GLN A 10 -11.59 -4.85 3.21
N MET A 11 -11.12 -4.06 4.17
CA MET A 11 -11.20 -4.37 5.60
C MET A 11 -11.36 -3.10 6.42
N ALA A 12 -12.07 -3.19 7.52
CA ALA A 12 -12.08 -2.16 8.55
C ALA A 12 -10.83 -2.28 9.43
N CYS A 13 -10.26 -1.13 9.81
CA CYS A 13 -9.10 -1.07 10.70
C CYS A 13 -9.54 -0.71 12.12
N VAL A 14 -9.03 -1.46 13.10
CA VAL A 14 -9.23 -1.22 14.52
C VAL A 14 -7.97 -0.60 15.15
N PRO A 15 -8.04 -0.05 16.39
CA PRO A 15 -6.86 0.53 17.05
C PRO A 15 -5.70 -0.44 17.30
N ASP A 16 -5.97 -1.75 17.41
CA ASP A 16 -4.93 -2.77 17.56
C ASP A 16 -4.29 -3.12 16.20
N ALA A 17 -3.10 -2.58 15.93
CA ALA A 17 -2.34 -2.85 14.72
C ALA A 17 -2.02 -4.35 14.52
N ALA A 18 -1.86 -5.12 15.59
CA ALA A 18 -1.61 -6.55 15.49
C ALA A 18 -2.86 -7.29 15.01
N GLU A 19 -4.05 -6.86 15.42
CA GLU A 19 -5.32 -7.39 14.90
C GLU A 19 -5.50 -7.04 13.43
N ASN A 20 -5.22 -5.81 13.02
CA ASN A 20 -5.27 -5.41 11.62
C ASN A 20 -4.35 -6.26 10.73
N ARG A 21 -3.13 -6.53 11.19
CA ARG A 21 -2.19 -7.41 10.47
C ARG A 21 -2.70 -8.86 10.37
N ARG A 22 -3.31 -9.39 11.44
CA ARG A 22 -3.93 -10.74 11.41
C ARG A 22 -5.10 -10.80 10.43
N THR A 23 -5.94 -9.77 10.42
CA THR A 23 -7.07 -9.65 9.50
C THR A 23 -6.58 -9.59 8.05
N ALA A 24 -5.60 -8.72 7.77
CA ALA A 24 -4.98 -8.59 6.45
C ALA A 24 -4.40 -9.93 5.97
N GLU A 25 -3.63 -10.64 6.81
CA GLU A 25 -3.09 -11.96 6.47
C GLU A 25 -4.20 -12.97 6.16
N THR A 26 -5.26 -13.01 6.98
CA THR A 26 -6.40 -13.92 6.76
C THR A 26 -7.06 -13.67 5.42
N MET A 27 -7.25 -12.40 5.05
CA MET A 27 -7.86 -12.04 3.77
C MET A 27 -6.93 -12.32 2.59
N VAL A 28 -5.61 -12.10 2.73
CA VAL A 28 -4.61 -12.49 1.72
C VAL A 28 -4.65 -14.00 1.49
N ARG A 29 -4.67 -14.81 2.55
CA ARG A 29 -4.75 -16.28 2.44
C ARG A 29 -6.03 -16.72 1.74
N ARG A 30 -7.16 -16.09 2.04
CA ARG A 30 -8.43 -16.37 1.36
C ARG A 30 -8.36 -16.01 -0.12
N ALA A 31 -7.88 -14.81 -0.47
CA ALA A 31 -7.76 -14.39 -1.87
C ALA A 31 -6.81 -15.30 -2.66
N ALA A 32 -5.70 -15.75 -2.05
CA ALA A 32 -4.78 -16.71 -2.66
C ALA A 32 -5.46 -18.09 -2.88
N ALA A 33 -6.26 -18.56 -1.92
CA ALA A 33 -7.03 -19.81 -2.06
C ALA A 33 -8.07 -19.72 -3.20
N ASP A 34 -8.62 -18.52 -3.45
CA ASP A 34 -9.52 -18.22 -4.56
C ASP A 34 -8.75 -18.01 -5.90
N GLY A 35 -7.42 -18.20 -5.91
CA GLY A 35 -6.57 -18.18 -7.09
C GLY A 35 -5.95 -16.82 -7.43
N ALA A 36 -6.03 -15.83 -6.55
CA ALA A 36 -5.37 -14.55 -6.77
C ALA A 36 -3.85 -14.69 -6.73
N GLN A 37 -3.17 -14.03 -7.66
CA GLN A 37 -1.71 -14.02 -7.81
C GLN A 37 -1.08 -12.70 -7.38
N ILE A 38 -1.82 -11.60 -7.51
CA ILE A 38 -1.43 -10.27 -7.01
C ILE A 38 -2.58 -9.77 -6.15
N ILE A 39 -2.30 -9.41 -4.90
CA ILE A 39 -3.33 -9.06 -3.93
C ILE A 39 -3.00 -7.69 -3.34
N LEU A 40 -3.89 -6.72 -3.52
CA LEU A 40 -3.76 -5.37 -3.01
C LEU A 40 -4.44 -5.25 -1.64
N LEU A 41 -3.71 -4.73 -0.66
CA LEU A 41 -4.22 -4.32 0.65
C LEU A 41 -4.59 -2.83 0.66
N PRO A 42 -5.44 -2.37 1.60
CA PRO A 42 -5.76 -0.95 1.72
C PRO A 42 -4.54 -0.10 2.08
N GLU A 43 -4.63 1.20 1.80
CA GLU A 43 -3.65 2.19 2.23
C GLU A 43 -3.57 2.25 3.77
N LEU A 44 -2.36 2.28 4.35
CA LEU A 44 -2.08 2.46 5.80
C LEU A 44 -2.87 1.50 6.73
N PHE A 45 -3.19 0.31 6.27
CA PHE A 45 -4.12 -0.65 6.90
C PHE A 45 -3.70 -1.13 8.31
N GLU A 46 -2.48 -0.84 8.75
CA GLU A 46 -2.05 -1.23 10.09
C GLU A 46 -2.76 -0.47 11.20
N ASN A 47 -3.34 0.70 10.90
CA ASN A 47 -4.01 1.56 11.89
C ASN A 47 -5.31 2.13 11.30
N PRO A 48 -6.25 2.58 12.15
CA PRO A 48 -7.29 3.52 11.71
C PRO A 48 -6.66 4.74 11.06
N TYR A 49 -7.37 5.36 10.13
CA TYR A 49 -6.85 6.53 9.41
C TYR A 49 -6.61 7.71 10.35
N PHE A 50 -5.38 7.84 10.82
CA PHE A 50 -4.99 8.85 11.80
C PHE A 50 -4.85 10.26 11.21
N CYS A 51 -4.84 10.42 9.89
CA CYS A 51 -4.68 11.71 9.23
C CYS A 51 -5.96 12.58 9.23
N GLN A 52 -7.07 12.10 9.81
CA GLN A 52 -8.26 12.92 10.04
C GLN A 52 -8.01 14.08 11.01
N GLU A 53 -7.03 13.93 11.89
CA GLU A 53 -6.65 14.92 12.90
C GLU A 53 -5.14 15.10 12.95
N ARG A 54 -4.66 16.24 13.44
CA ARG A 54 -3.23 16.53 13.67
C ARG A 54 -2.83 16.11 15.07
N ARG A 55 -2.22 14.93 15.23
CA ARG A 55 -1.77 14.40 16.51
C ARG A 55 -0.29 14.06 16.45
N TYR A 56 0.52 14.72 17.25
CA TYR A 56 1.96 14.44 17.33
C TYR A 56 2.27 13.00 17.74
N ALA A 57 1.46 12.39 18.61
CA ALA A 57 1.62 10.99 19.01
C ALA A 57 1.56 10.00 17.82
N SER A 58 0.91 10.36 16.72
CA SER A 58 0.86 9.49 15.54
C SER A 58 2.18 9.41 14.78
N TYR A 59 3.15 10.29 15.06
CA TYR A 59 4.50 10.15 14.50
C TYR A 59 5.22 8.88 14.97
N ASP A 60 4.88 8.38 16.15
CA ASP A 60 5.46 7.16 16.73
C ASP A 60 4.99 5.88 16.01
N LEU A 61 3.96 5.97 15.15
CA LEU A 61 3.49 4.86 14.32
C LEU A 61 4.43 4.57 13.13
N ALA A 62 5.29 5.52 12.76
CA ALA A 62 6.17 5.39 11.62
C ALA A 62 7.33 4.43 11.91
N THR A 63 7.63 3.55 10.97
CA THR A 63 8.69 2.55 11.08
C THR A 63 9.60 2.57 9.86
N THR A 64 10.83 2.10 10.01
CA THR A 64 11.66 1.82 8.84
C THR A 64 11.11 0.59 8.10
N PRO A 65 11.36 0.45 6.79
CA PRO A 65 10.92 -0.73 6.04
C PRO A 65 11.43 -2.06 6.64
N ALA A 66 12.63 -2.04 7.21
CA ALA A 66 13.25 -3.21 7.82
C ALA A 66 12.61 -3.61 9.16
N GLU A 67 12.04 -2.65 9.87
CA GLU A 67 11.42 -2.86 11.19
C GLU A 67 9.90 -3.00 11.12
N ASN A 68 9.28 -2.64 9.98
CA ASN A 68 7.81 -2.66 9.86
C ASN A 68 7.24 -4.07 10.02
N PRO A 69 6.37 -4.30 11.02
CA PRO A 69 5.86 -5.63 11.32
C PRO A 69 5.00 -6.23 10.19
N ALA A 70 4.21 -5.42 9.47
CA ALA A 70 3.40 -5.91 8.36
C ALA A 70 4.28 -6.38 7.20
N ILE A 71 5.32 -5.62 6.83
CA ILE A 71 6.26 -6.02 5.80
C ILE A 71 6.93 -7.34 6.18
N GLN A 72 7.43 -7.47 7.41
CA GLN A 72 8.11 -8.70 7.86
C GLN A 72 7.18 -9.92 7.90
N GLN A 73 5.92 -9.72 8.29
CA GLN A 73 4.92 -10.78 8.29
C GLN A 73 4.52 -11.19 6.87
N LEU A 74 4.17 -10.20 6.04
CA LEU A 74 3.61 -10.43 4.69
C LEU A 74 4.65 -10.93 3.69
N ARG A 75 5.95 -10.64 3.88
CA ARG A 75 7.02 -11.28 3.09
C ARG A 75 7.00 -12.80 3.22
N ARG A 76 6.81 -13.31 4.43
CA ARG A 76 6.71 -14.76 4.67
C ARG A 76 5.46 -15.35 4.04
N VAL A 77 4.33 -14.65 4.18
CA VAL A 77 3.06 -15.04 3.57
C VAL A 77 3.14 -15.03 2.04
N ALA A 78 3.75 -14.02 1.44
CA ALA A 78 3.97 -13.92 0.00
C ALA A 78 4.75 -15.13 -0.53
N ALA A 79 5.86 -15.49 0.12
CA ALA A 79 6.69 -16.63 -0.25
C ALA A 79 5.96 -17.97 -0.06
N GLU A 80 5.22 -18.13 1.04
CA GLU A 80 4.43 -19.32 1.33
C GLU A 80 3.35 -19.57 0.28
N LEU A 81 2.62 -18.52 -0.08
CA LEU A 81 1.46 -18.60 -0.98
C LEU A 81 1.80 -18.37 -2.46
N ASN A 82 3.05 -18.01 -2.77
CA ASN A 82 3.45 -17.60 -4.13
C ASN A 82 2.62 -16.43 -4.67
N VAL A 83 2.40 -15.38 -3.88
CA VAL A 83 1.62 -14.20 -4.28
C VAL A 83 2.43 -12.92 -4.21
N VAL A 84 2.11 -11.96 -5.06
CA VAL A 84 2.69 -10.60 -5.04
C VAL A 84 1.82 -9.71 -4.17
N LEU A 85 2.45 -8.95 -3.27
CA LEU A 85 1.77 -8.07 -2.34
C LEU A 85 2.36 -6.65 -2.38
N PRO A 86 1.65 -5.66 -2.93
CA PRO A 86 1.89 -4.25 -2.60
C PRO A 86 1.39 -3.99 -1.18
N VAL A 87 2.31 -3.63 -0.26
CA VAL A 87 2.04 -3.46 1.18
C VAL A 87 2.23 -2.01 1.57
N SER A 88 1.14 -1.33 1.88
CA SER A 88 1.15 0.07 2.33
C SER A 88 1.56 0.17 3.80
N PHE A 89 2.38 1.18 4.13
CA PHE A 89 2.86 1.42 5.49
C PHE A 89 3.27 2.87 5.71
N TYR A 90 3.33 3.29 6.97
CA TYR A 90 3.86 4.60 7.38
C TYR A 90 5.38 4.50 7.53
N GLU A 91 6.11 5.08 6.58
CA GLU A 91 7.56 4.98 6.49
C GLU A 91 8.27 6.08 7.27
N LYS A 92 9.29 5.67 8.04
CA LYS A 92 10.32 6.55 8.59
C LYS A 92 11.64 6.33 7.82
N ALA A 93 12.13 7.40 7.17
CA ALA A 93 13.40 7.41 6.45
C ALA A 93 14.30 8.52 7.02
N GLY A 94 15.13 8.18 7.99
CA GLY A 94 15.89 9.16 8.77
C GLY A 94 14.96 10.09 9.56
N ASN A 95 14.97 11.38 9.25
CA ASN A 95 14.11 12.39 9.88
C ASN A 95 12.88 12.73 9.02
N VAL A 96 12.63 12.01 7.95
CA VAL A 96 11.53 12.26 7.02
C VAL A 96 10.52 11.12 7.08
N LEU A 97 9.24 11.48 6.97
CA LEU A 97 8.12 10.54 7.06
C LEU A 97 7.36 10.52 5.74
N TYR A 98 6.98 9.32 5.29
CA TYR A 98 6.30 9.11 4.02
C TYR A 98 5.11 8.16 4.15
N ASN A 99 4.12 8.35 3.31
CA ASN A 99 3.12 7.33 2.99
C ASN A 99 3.67 6.46 1.87
N SER A 100 3.91 5.19 2.13
CA SER A 100 4.71 4.33 1.27
C SER A 100 4.07 2.98 0.99
N VAL A 101 4.47 2.36 -0.12
CA VAL A 101 4.12 0.97 -0.46
C VAL A 101 5.40 0.19 -0.74
N ALA A 102 5.61 -0.89 -0.01
CA ALA A 102 6.63 -1.88 -0.30
C ALA A 102 6.09 -2.91 -1.31
N ILE A 103 6.83 -3.19 -2.36
CA ILE A 103 6.46 -4.18 -3.37
C ILE A 103 7.14 -5.51 -3.02
N ILE A 104 6.35 -6.48 -2.58
CA ILE A 104 6.82 -7.81 -2.20
C ILE A 104 6.50 -8.79 -3.34
N ASP A 105 7.52 -9.43 -3.89
CA ASP A 105 7.35 -10.43 -4.92
C ASP A 105 6.94 -11.79 -4.33
N ALA A 106 6.56 -12.70 -5.18
CA ALA A 106 6.02 -14.03 -4.85
C ALA A 106 7.01 -14.96 -4.11
N ASP A 107 8.28 -14.62 -4.07
CA ASP A 107 9.30 -15.31 -3.26
C ASP A 107 9.57 -14.62 -1.89
N GLY A 108 8.83 -13.55 -1.59
CA GLY A 108 9.00 -12.75 -0.38
C GLY A 108 10.10 -11.66 -0.49
N THR A 109 10.71 -11.50 -1.67
CA THR A 109 11.69 -10.42 -1.90
C THR A 109 10.98 -9.07 -1.97
N VAL A 110 11.50 -8.06 -1.25
CA VAL A 110 11.08 -6.67 -1.42
C VAL A 110 11.81 -6.07 -2.61
N LEU A 111 11.10 -5.87 -3.71
CA LEU A 111 11.65 -5.32 -4.96
C LEU A 111 11.96 -3.83 -4.86
N GLY A 112 11.32 -3.13 -3.95
CA GLY A 112 11.52 -1.70 -3.73
C GLY A 112 10.33 -1.03 -3.06
N ILE A 113 10.41 0.30 -2.94
CA ILE A 113 9.41 1.12 -2.29
C ILE A 113 8.98 2.23 -3.24
N TYR A 114 7.69 2.50 -3.25
CA TYR A 114 7.08 3.71 -3.78
C TYR A 114 6.65 4.60 -2.62
N ARG A 115 6.91 5.90 -2.71
CA ARG A 115 6.46 6.93 -1.78
C ARG A 115 5.41 7.80 -2.46
N LYS A 116 4.26 7.99 -1.82
CA LYS A 116 3.13 8.79 -2.35
C LYS A 116 3.60 10.15 -2.79
N THR A 117 3.38 10.49 -4.05
CA THR A 117 3.84 11.74 -4.65
C THR A 117 2.90 12.89 -4.31
N HIS A 118 1.59 12.66 -4.42
CA HIS A 118 0.57 13.69 -4.20
C HIS A 118 -0.05 13.52 -2.83
N ILE A 119 0.26 14.45 -1.93
CA ILE A 119 -0.19 14.44 -0.54
C ILE A 119 -1.37 15.40 -0.38
N PRO A 120 -2.59 14.89 -0.07
CA PRO A 120 -3.75 15.75 0.15
C PRO A 120 -3.62 16.56 1.45
N ASP A 121 -4.32 17.69 1.51
CA ASP A 121 -4.46 18.50 2.71
C ASP A 121 -5.82 19.18 2.67
N ASP A 122 -6.83 18.50 3.22
CA ASP A 122 -8.21 18.96 3.26
C ASP A 122 -8.87 18.53 4.57
N HIS A 123 -10.13 18.88 4.76
CA HIS A 123 -10.90 18.47 5.91
C HIS A 123 -10.96 16.94 5.99
N PHE A 124 -10.59 16.36 7.13
CA PHE A 124 -10.38 14.92 7.35
C PHE A 124 -9.25 14.24 6.55
N TYR A 125 -8.49 14.98 5.74
CA TYR A 125 -7.35 14.46 4.97
C TYR A 125 -6.10 15.31 5.20
N GLN A 126 -5.67 15.43 6.47
CA GLN A 126 -4.57 16.32 6.87
C GLN A 126 -3.21 15.62 6.72
N GLU A 127 -3.01 15.00 5.56
CA GLU A 127 -1.81 14.17 5.31
C GLU A 127 -0.52 14.99 5.24
N LYS A 128 -0.55 16.26 4.83
CA LYS A 128 0.64 17.12 4.82
C LYS A 128 1.22 17.40 6.21
N PHE A 129 0.45 17.18 7.27
CA PHE A 129 0.98 17.24 8.64
C PHE A 129 1.90 16.06 8.94
N TYR A 130 1.70 14.90 8.29
CA TYR A 130 2.41 13.66 8.56
C TYR A 130 3.45 13.32 7.50
N PHE A 131 3.16 13.55 6.23
CA PHE A 131 3.94 13.01 5.13
C PHE A 131 4.57 14.10 4.28
N THR A 132 5.82 13.83 3.91
CA THR A 132 6.51 14.57 2.85
C THR A 132 6.13 13.98 1.49
N PRO A 133 5.98 14.80 0.43
CA PRO A 133 5.83 14.30 -0.93
C PRO A 133 6.95 13.31 -1.30
N GLY A 134 6.57 12.22 -1.95
CA GLY A 134 7.49 11.15 -2.31
C GLY A 134 8.57 11.59 -3.30
N ASP A 135 9.75 11.04 -3.13
CA ASP A 135 10.96 11.31 -3.91
C ASP A 135 11.39 10.15 -4.82
N THR A 136 10.60 9.07 -4.85
CA THR A 136 10.94 7.86 -5.62
C THR A 136 10.63 7.96 -7.10
N GLY A 137 9.79 8.92 -7.51
CA GLY A 137 9.21 8.97 -8.85
C GLY A 137 8.24 7.81 -9.10
N PHE A 138 7.57 7.81 -10.27
CA PHE A 138 6.68 6.75 -10.68
C PHE A 138 7.49 5.59 -11.26
N LYS A 139 7.35 4.39 -10.69
CA LYS A 139 8.14 3.20 -11.01
C LYS A 139 7.27 2.05 -11.45
N VAL A 140 7.90 1.11 -12.16
CA VAL A 140 7.32 -0.17 -12.56
C VAL A 140 8.22 -1.28 -12.03
N TRP A 141 7.63 -2.31 -11.45
CA TRP A 141 8.33 -3.48 -10.93
C TRP A 141 8.00 -4.72 -11.75
N ASN A 142 9.04 -5.44 -12.13
CA ASN A 142 8.90 -6.75 -12.76
C ASN A 142 8.65 -7.78 -11.67
N THR A 143 7.41 -8.17 -11.47
CA THR A 143 7.04 -9.22 -10.53
C THR A 143 6.94 -10.57 -11.25
N ARG A 144 6.81 -11.64 -10.47
CA ARG A 144 6.62 -12.99 -11.02
C ARG A 144 5.47 -13.09 -12.03
N TYR A 145 4.41 -12.32 -11.86
CA TYR A 145 3.18 -12.48 -12.63
C TYR A 145 2.93 -11.37 -13.66
N ALA A 146 3.34 -10.16 -13.39
CA ALA A 146 3.13 -9.01 -14.26
C ALA A 146 4.12 -7.88 -13.98
N LYS A 147 4.25 -6.95 -14.92
CA LYS A 147 4.85 -5.65 -14.66
C LYS A 147 3.81 -4.75 -14.02
N ILE A 148 4.03 -4.35 -12.77
CA ILE A 148 3.07 -3.55 -12.03
C ILE A 148 3.59 -2.14 -11.77
N GLY A 149 2.70 -1.15 -11.90
CA GLY A 149 2.88 0.19 -11.37
C GLY A 149 2.00 0.37 -10.14
N VAL A 150 2.48 1.13 -9.16
CA VAL A 150 1.72 1.43 -7.94
C VAL A 150 1.78 2.92 -7.68
N GLY A 151 0.61 3.58 -7.60
CA GLY A 151 0.39 4.87 -6.98
C GLY A 151 -0.36 4.70 -5.67
N ILE A 152 -0.56 5.75 -4.89
CA ILE A 152 -1.30 5.67 -3.63
C ILE A 152 -2.45 6.67 -3.66
N CYS A 153 -3.68 6.20 -3.48
CA CYS A 153 -4.89 6.97 -3.25
C CYS A 153 -5.00 8.21 -4.19
N TRP A 154 -4.72 9.41 -3.71
CA TRP A 154 -4.86 10.65 -4.48
C TRP A 154 -3.97 10.72 -5.73
N ASP A 155 -2.89 9.92 -5.83
CA ASP A 155 -2.08 9.83 -7.07
C ASP A 155 -2.93 9.43 -8.29
N GLN A 156 -4.04 8.71 -8.09
CA GLN A 156 -4.94 8.30 -9.19
C GLN A 156 -5.62 9.48 -9.89
N TRP A 157 -5.72 10.65 -9.24
CA TRP A 157 -6.35 11.83 -9.80
C TRP A 157 -5.46 12.58 -10.78
N PHE A 158 -4.15 12.27 -10.79
CA PHE A 158 -3.15 12.90 -11.61
C PHE A 158 -2.82 11.99 -12.81
N PRO A 159 -3.26 12.32 -14.04
CA PRO A 159 -3.09 11.44 -15.19
C PRO A 159 -1.61 11.19 -15.53
N GLU A 160 -0.71 12.07 -15.10
CA GLU A 160 0.74 11.89 -15.26
C GLU A 160 1.24 10.65 -14.55
N ALA A 161 0.71 10.31 -13.38
CA ALA A 161 1.09 9.12 -12.62
C ALA A 161 0.84 7.85 -13.43
N ALA A 162 -0.39 7.66 -13.89
CA ALA A 162 -0.77 6.50 -14.71
C ALA A 162 0.00 6.47 -16.04
N ARG A 163 0.14 7.63 -16.69
CA ARG A 163 0.83 7.75 -17.97
C ARG A 163 2.31 7.39 -17.87
N CYS A 164 3.01 7.91 -16.86
CA CYS A 164 4.43 7.58 -16.63
C CYS A 164 4.62 6.09 -16.41
N MET A 165 3.79 5.46 -15.57
CA MET A 165 3.88 4.03 -15.32
C MET A 165 3.53 3.20 -16.57
N ALA A 166 2.52 3.61 -17.35
CA ALA A 166 2.18 2.94 -18.59
C ALA A 166 3.31 3.02 -19.64
N LEU A 167 3.93 4.20 -19.80
CA LEU A 167 5.07 4.40 -20.69
C LEU A 167 6.31 3.62 -20.23
N ALA A 168 6.48 3.42 -18.92
CA ALA A 168 7.52 2.56 -18.36
C ALA A 168 7.21 1.05 -18.50
N GLY A 169 6.04 0.69 -19.09
CA GLY A 169 5.65 -0.66 -19.46
C GLY A 169 4.85 -1.40 -18.39
N ALA A 170 4.16 -0.69 -17.48
CA ALA A 170 3.23 -1.33 -16.56
C ALA A 170 2.09 -2.03 -17.33
N GLU A 171 1.82 -3.26 -16.97
CA GLU A 171 0.70 -4.07 -17.47
C GLU A 171 -0.54 -3.91 -16.58
N LEU A 172 -0.32 -3.64 -15.28
CA LEU A 172 -1.35 -3.42 -14.27
C LEU A 172 -0.95 -2.22 -13.40
N LEU A 173 -1.95 -1.41 -13.04
CA LEU A 173 -1.79 -0.29 -12.12
C LEU A 173 -2.62 -0.55 -10.87
N PHE A 174 -2.02 -0.33 -9.70
CA PHE A 174 -2.66 -0.49 -8.40
C PHE A 174 -2.64 0.84 -7.63
N TYR A 175 -3.76 1.15 -6.98
CA TYR A 175 -3.91 2.35 -6.16
C TYR A 175 -4.55 1.96 -4.82
N PRO A 176 -3.76 1.54 -3.81
CA PRO A 176 -4.31 1.36 -2.46
C PRO A 176 -4.91 2.69 -1.99
N CYS A 177 -6.08 2.61 -1.38
CA CYS A 177 -6.84 3.76 -0.91
C CYS A 177 -7.59 3.41 0.37
N LEU A 178 -7.83 4.41 1.21
CA LEU A 178 -8.60 4.31 2.45
C LEU A 178 -10.08 4.64 2.29
N LEU A 179 -10.47 5.34 1.24
CA LEU A 179 -11.83 5.83 1.00
C LEU A 179 -12.91 4.72 0.99
N TYR A 180 -12.50 3.46 0.93
CA TYR A 180 -13.41 2.32 1.00
C TYR A 180 -13.73 1.87 2.43
N THR A 181 -13.15 2.50 3.45
CA THR A 181 -13.34 2.13 4.87
C THR A 181 -14.12 3.17 5.68
N SER A 182 -14.33 4.36 5.14
CA SER A 182 -15.23 5.39 5.65
C SER A 182 -16.26 5.67 4.58
N ASP A 183 -17.49 5.91 4.96
CA ASP A 183 -18.66 6.10 4.10
C ASP A 183 -18.42 6.99 2.85
N ALA A 184 -17.81 6.41 1.83
CA ALA A 184 -17.76 7.01 0.49
C ALA A 184 -19.17 7.07 -0.17
N ALA A 185 -20.21 6.70 0.57
CA ALA A 185 -21.59 6.76 0.14
C ALA A 185 -22.30 8.07 0.57
N ASP A 186 -21.65 8.89 1.39
CA ASP A 186 -22.22 10.12 1.94
C ASP A 186 -21.60 11.42 1.36
N GLU A 187 -20.78 11.33 0.29
CA GLU A 187 -20.30 12.50 -0.46
C GLU A 187 -20.97 12.62 -1.83
#